data_100ad1584c91c305264e051dd580bbca
#
_entry.id   100ad1584c91c305264e051dd580bbca
#
_cell.length_a   1.000
_cell.length_b   1.000
_cell.length_c   1.000
_cell.angle_alpha   90.00
_cell.angle_beta   90.00
_cell.angle_gamma   90.00
#
_symmetry.space_group_name_H-M   'P 1'
#
loop_
_entity.id
_entity.type
_entity.pdbx_description
1 polymer ?
#
loop_
_entity_poly.entity_id
_entity_poly.type
_entity_poly.pdbx_seq_one_letter_code
_entity_poly.pdbx_strand_id
1 'polypeptide(L)'
;MIDNLNEFGYQTDSSENFKDGEYFIGIRHYDLVLANWTLPDGDGAELVNTIKHKSPRTSVMIMSSKTDKETEIKALKAGADDFVKKPLDFDILLARIEARLRLGGTNVIKIEDLVIDPDEEKITYKGQDIELKGKPFEVLTHLARHSDQIVSKEQLLDAIWEEPELVTPNVIEVAINQIRQKMDKPLNISTIETVRRRGYRFCFPKKS
;
A
#
# COMPACT_ATOMS: atom_id res chain seq x y z
N MET A 1 8.57 16.41 11.49
CA MET A 1 8.86 14.98 11.20
C MET A 1 8.50 14.63 9.76
N ILE A 2 7.29 14.91 9.30
CA ILE A 2 6.85 14.66 7.92
C ILE A 2 7.76 15.39 6.94
N ASP A 3 7.94 16.70 7.10
CA ASP A 3 8.82 17.52 6.24
C ASP A 3 10.23 16.94 6.14
N ASN A 4 10.79 16.52 7.27
CA ASN A 4 12.12 15.91 7.30
C ASN A 4 12.15 14.58 6.52
N LEU A 5 11.13 13.73 6.64
CA LEU A 5 11.06 12.46 5.87
C LEU A 5 10.93 12.73 4.37
N ASN A 6 10.14 13.74 3.98
CA ASN A 6 10.02 14.15 2.57
C ASN A 6 11.35 14.67 2.00
N GLU A 7 12.16 15.41 2.79
CA GLU A 7 13.50 15.83 2.39
C GLU A 7 14.45 14.65 2.12
N PHE A 8 14.23 13.51 2.79
CA PHE A 8 14.96 12.25 2.54
C PHE A 8 14.36 11.40 1.42
N GLY A 9 13.38 11.95 0.67
CA GLY A 9 12.80 11.29 -0.51
C GLY A 9 11.67 10.31 -0.23
N TYR A 10 11.15 10.25 1.01
CA TYR A 10 9.97 9.45 1.33
C TYR A 10 8.70 10.20 0.92
N GLN A 11 7.74 9.47 0.34
CA GLN A 11 6.37 9.96 0.17
C GLN A 11 5.58 9.65 1.44
N THR A 12 5.00 10.67 2.06
CA THR A 12 4.36 10.50 3.37
C THR A 12 2.93 11.03 3.36
N ASP A 13 2.01 10.21 3.87
CA ASP A 13 0.69 10.66 4.31
C ASP A 13 0.66 10.76 5.83
N SER A 14 -0.24 11.55 6.38
CA SER A 14 -0.45 11.63 7.83
C SER A 14 -1.91 11.60 8.21
N SER A 15 -2.17 11.00 9.36
CA SER A 15 -3.49 11.00 9.98
C SER A 15 -3.37 11.30 11.47
N GLU A 16 -4.33 12.02 12.03
CA GLU A 16 -4.34 12.40 13.45
C GLU A 16 -5.09 11.41 14.32
N ASN A 17 -5.83 10.47 13.73
CA ASN A 17 -6.69 9.53 14.42
C ASN A 17 -6.69 8.15 13.77
N PHE A 18 -7.25 7.16 14.50
CA PHE A 18 -7.32 5.77 14.07
C PHE A 18 -8.14 5.59 12.79
N LYS A 19 -9.33 6.21 12.71
CA LYS A 19 -10.27 6.01 11.59
C LYS A 19 -9.71 6.49 10.27
N ASP A 20 -9.08 7.67 10.23
CA ASP A 20 -8.47 8.19 9.03
C ASP A 20 -7.24 7.34 8.62
N GLY A 21 -6.44 6.90 9.60
CA GLY A 21 -5.34 5.97 9.37
C GLY A 21 -5.82 4.63 8.80
N GLU A 22 -6.90 4.08 9.35
CA GLU A 22 -7.52 2.85 8.85
C GLU A 22 -8.06 3.02 7.42
N TYR A 23 -8.65 4.16 7.10
CA TYR A 23 -9.11 4.49 5.76
C TYR A 23 -7.94 4.51 4.78
N PHE A 24 -6.86 5.24 5.09
CA PHE A 24 -5.67 5.30 4.22
C PHE A 24 -5.07 3.93 3.95
N ILE A 25 -4.93 3.09 4.98
CA ILE A 25 -4.44 1.71 4.83
C ILE A 25 -5.38 0.85 3.97
N GLY A 26 -6.66 1.17 3.98
CA GLY A 26 -7.68 0.48 3.16
C GLY A 26 -7.62 0.84 1.68
N ILE A 27 -7.12 2.01 1.32
CA ILE A 27 -7.12 2.51 -0.07
C ILE A 27 -5.73 2.66 -0.67
N ARG A 28 -4.67 2.79 0.14
CA ARG A 28 -3.28 2.96 -0.30
C ARG A 28 -2.40 1.85 0.24
N HIS A 29 -1.32 1.59 -0.48
CA HIS A 29 -0.27 0.70 0.00
C HIS A 29 0.83 1.54 0.67
N TYR A 30 1.26 1.09 1.84
CA TYR A 30 2.38 1.69 2.56
C TYR A 30 3.44 0.61 2.80
N ASP A 31 4.71 0.94 2.55
CA ASP A 31 5.83 0.08 2.87
C ASP A 31 6.08 0.07 4.38
N LEU A 32 5.81 1.21 5.04
CA LEU A 32 5.95 1.37 6.48
C LEU A 32 4.86 2.28 7.04
N VAL A 33 4.32 1.91 8.19
CA VAL A 33 3.43 2.75 9.01
C VAL A 33 4.14 3.07 10.32
N LEU A 34 4.27 4.37 10.61
CA LEU A 34 4.80 4.89 11.87
C LEU A 34 3.64 5.43 12.69
N ALA A 35 3.30 4.79 13.78
CA ALA A 35 2.09 5.12 14.55
C ALA A 35 2.36 5.34 16.03
N ASN A 36 1.59 6.24 16.66
CA ASN A 36 1.58 6.38 18.10
C ASN A 36 0.88 5.19 18.76
N TRP A 37 1.40 4.75 19.93
CA TRP A 37 0.72 3.74 20.75
C TRP A 37 -0.65 4.20 21.25
N THR A 38 -0.78 5.47 21.60
CA THR A 38 -2.03 6.06 22.06
C THR A 38 -2.58 6.98 20.98
N LEU A 39 -3.77 6.69 20.52
CA LEU A 39 -4.52 7.48 19.53
C LEU A 39 -5.77 8.07 20.19
N PRO A 40 -6.32 9.18 19.67
CA PRO A 40 -7.49 9.84 20.26
C PRO A 40 -8.74 8.96 20.29
N ASP A 41 -8.91 8.10 19.28
CA ASP A 41 -10.12 7.31 19.00
C ASP A 41 -9.85 5.80 18.91
N GLY A 42 -8.65 5.34 19.32
CA GLY A 42 -8.27 3.93 19.25
C GLY A 42 -7.00 3.59 20.01
N ASP A 43 -6.62 2.35 19.92
CA ASP A 43 -5.47 1.75 20.60
C ASP A 43 -4.44 1.32 19.54
N GLY A 44 -3.16 1.54 19.83
CA GLY A 44 -2.06 1.16 18.93
C GLY A 44 -2.03 -0.34 18.63
N ALA A 45 -2.43 -1.21 19.56
CA ALA A 45 -2.48 -2.65 19.29
C ALA A 45 -3.57 -3.01 18.27
N GLU A 46 -4.74 -2.36 18.36
CA GLU A 46 -5.83 -2.53 17.40
C GLU A 46 -5.40 -2.07 16.00
N LEU A 47 -4.71 -0.92 15.93
CA LEU A 47 -4.17 -0.42 14.66
C LEU A 47 -3.15 -1.40 14.05
N VAL A 48 -2.22 -1.93 14.84
CA VAL A 48 -1.24 -2.93 14.38
C VAL A 48 -1.96 -4.17 13.82
N ASN A 49 -2.94 -4.71 14.55
CA ASN A 49 -3.73 -5.86 14.10
C ASN A 49 -4.46 -5.57 12.78
N THR A 50 -5.09 -4.39 12.67
CA THR A 50 -5.80 -3.95 11.47
C THR A 50 -4.85 -3.86 10.27
N ILE A 51 -3.68 -3.23 10.44
CA ILE A 51 -2.67 -3.12 9.39
C ILE A 51 -2.20 -4.51 8.95
N LYS A 52 -1.81 -5.35 9.89
CA LYS A 52 -1.29 -6.70 9.58
C LYS A 52 -2.32 -7.60 8.93
N HIS A 53 -3.60 -7.40 9.22
CA HIS A 53 -4.68 -8.12 8.56
C HIS A 53 -4.94 -7.63 7.12
N LYS A 54 -5.01 -6.30 6.93
CA LYS A 54 -5.29 -5.69 5.62
C LYS A 54 -4.08 -5.69 4.69
N SER A 55 -2.90 -5.46 5.24
CA SER A 55 -1.63 -5.29 4.53
C SER A 55 -0.49 -6.03 5.26
N PRO A 56 -0.41 -7.37 5.19
CA PRO A 56 0.54 -8.17 5.98
C PRO A 56 2.02 -7.84 5.73
N ARG A 57 2.34 -7.24 4.58
CA ARG A 57 3.70 -6.88 4.19
C ARG A 57 4.14 -5.51 4.69
N THR A 58 3.19 -4.63 5.05
CA THR A 58 3.49 -3.31 5.59
C THR A 58 4.24 -3.44 6.90
N SER A 59 5.42 -2.83 6.99
CA SER A 59 6.16 -2.73 8.25
C SER A 59 5.45 -1.76 9.19
N VAL A 60 5.32 -2.13 10.47
CA VAL A 60 4.65 -1.29 11.47
C VAL A 60 5.62 -0.96 12.59
N MET A 61 5.90 0.32 12.79
CA MET A 61 6.70 0.85 13.88
C MET A 61 5.83 1.64 14.84
N ILE A 62 5.84 1.27 16.10
CA ILE A 62 5.08 1.96 17.14
C ILE A 62 5.97 2.96 17.88
N MET A 63 5.46 4.19 18.05
CA MET A 63 6.09 5.23 18.85
C MET A 63 5.31 5.40 20.17
N SER A 64 6.01 5.49 21.30
CA SER A 64 5.36 5.71 22.58
C SER A 64 6.19 6.56 23.53
N SER A 65 5.52 7.42 24.30
CA SER A 65 6.08 8.06 25.48
C SER A 65 6.02 7.16 26.72
N LYS A 66 5.19 6.09 26.68
CA LYS A 66 5.20 5.06 27.70
C LYS A 66 6.41 4.16 27.49
N THR A 67 7.38 4.26 28.39
CA THR A 67 8.66 3.55 28.29
C THR A 67 8.72 2.26 29.08
N ASP A 68 7.56 1.85 29.64
CA ASP A 68 7.48 0.61 30.38
C ASP A 68 7.59 -0.61 29.48
N LYS A 69 8.24 -1.64 30.01
CA LYS A 69 8.48 -2.92 29.29
C LYS A 69 7.19 -3.60 28.85
N GLU A 70 6.11 -3.38 29.56
CA GLU A 70 4.82 -4.05 29.29
C GLU A 70 4.19 -3.50 27.99
N THR A 71 4.23 -2.18 27.78
CA THR A 71 3.74 -1.52 26.56
C THR A 71 4.54 -1.99 25.33
N GLU A 72 5.88 -2.06 25.44
CA GLU A 72 6.75 -2.54 24.36
C GLU A 72 6.42 -4.00 23.98
N ILE A 73 6.26 -4.87 25.01
CA ILE A 73 5.90 -6.28 24.78
C ILE A 73 4.52 -6.40 24.12
N LYS A 74 3.53 -5.60 24.56
CA LYS A 74 2.19 -5.60 23.97
C LYS A 74 2.20 -5.21 22.50
N ALA A 75 2.94 -4.14 22.14
CA ALA A 75 3.07 -3.69 20.75
C ALA A 75 3.68 -4.78 19.85
N LEU A 76 4.81 -5.36 20.28
CA LEU A 76 5.48 -6.41 19.53
C LEU A 76 4.63 -7.69 19.40
N LYS A 77 3.91 -8.08 20.47
CA LYS A 77 2.97 -9.23 20.43
C LYS A 77 1.75 -8.97 19.53
N ALA A 78 1.32 -7.73 19.38
CA ALA A 78 0.27 -7.36 18.43
C ALA A 78 0.72 -7.44 16.97
N GLY A 79 2.04 -7.62 16.73
CA GLY A 79 2.62 -7.75 15.38
C GLY A 79 3.37 -6.52 14.89
N ALA A 80 3.64 -5.53 15.75
CA ALA A 80 4.55 -4.44 15.39
C ALA A 80 5.96 -4.99 15.12
N ASP A 81 6.59 -4.48 14.05
CA ASP A 81 7.93 -4.89 13.66
C ASP A 81 9.02 -4.17 14.46
N ASP A 82 8.70 -2.99 15.01
CA ASP A 82 9.60 -2.23 15.87
C ASP A 82 8.84 -1.34 16.87
N PHE A 83 9.54 -0.94 17.92
CA PHE A 83 9.03 -0.05 18.95
C PHE A 83 10.05 1.04 19.27
N VAL A 84 9.64 2.30 19.17
CA VAL A 84 10.52 3.47 19.35
C VAL A 84 10.00 4.31 20.51
N LYS A 85 10.90 4.59 21.47
CA LYS A 85 10.60 5.40 22.64
C LYS A 85 10.73 6.89 22.33
N LYS A 86 9.76 7.69 22.79
CA LYS A 86 9.86 9.14 22.75
C LYS A 86 10.66 9.65 23.98
N PRO A 87 11.48 10.73 23.87
CA PRO A 87 11.62 11.59 22.70
C PRO A 87 12.37 10.91 21.55
N LEU A 88 11.95 11.23 20.29
CA LEU A 88 12.55 10.66 19.08
C LEU A 88 13.83 11.43 18.72
N ASP A 89 14.92 10.71 18.56
CA ASP A 89 16.07 11.15 17.81
C ASP A 89 15.81 10.85 16.34
N PHE A 90 15.87 11.87 15.47
CA PHE A 90 15.51 11.71 14.07
C PHE A 90 16.47 10.82 13.31
N ASP A 91 17.78 10.90 13.59
CA ASP A 91 18.79 10.09 12.90
C ASP A 91 18.63 8.61 13.25
N ILE A 92 18.33 8.32 14.53
CA ILE A 92 18.04 6.95 14.98
C ILE A 92 16.74 6.45 14.36
N LEU A 93 15.70 7.28 14.29
CA LEU A 93 14.43 6.93 13.66
C LEU A 93 14.63 6.62 12.17
N LEU A 94 15.35 7.47 11.45
CA LEU A 94 15.67 7.29 10.04
C LEU A 94 16.41 5.97 9.79
N ALA A 95 17.46 5.69 10.57
CA ALA A 95 18.21 4.44 10.45
C ALA A 95 17.34 3.19 10.70
N ARG A 96 16.35 3.28 11.61
CA ARG A 96 15.38 2.20 11.86
C ARG A 96 14.40 2.04 10.70
N ILE A 97 13.88 3.15 10.15
CA ILE A 97 13.00 3.14 8.96
C ILE A 97 13.72 2.44 7.81
N GLU A 98 14.94 2.86 7.48
CA GLU A 98 15.76 2.24 6.43
C GLU A 98 15.98 0.75 6.67
N ALA A 99 16.28 0.34 7.90
CA ALA A 99 16.45 -1.05 8.25
C ALA A 99 15.16 -1.87 8.03
N ARG A 100 14.00 -1.32 8.35
CA ARG A 100 12.70 -1.98 8.14
C ARG A 100 12.31 -2.07 6.68
N LEU A 101 12.49 -1.00 5.92
CA LEU A 101 12.23 -0.99 4.48
C LEU A 101 13.14 -2.00 3.74
N ARG A 102 14.41 -2.11 4.12
CA ARG A 102 15.33 -3.11 3.57
C ARG A 102 14.91 -4.55 3.90
N LEU A 103 14.32 -4.81 5.09
CA LEU A 103 13.83 -6.13 5.51
C LEU A 103 12.46 -6.47 4.96
N GLY A 104 11.67 -5.46 4.56
CA GLY A 104 10.29 -5.63 4.08
C GLY A 104 10.15 -6.41 2.76
N GLY A 105 11.26 -6.84 2.17
CA GLY A 105 11.28 -7.67 0.96
C GLY A 105 11.08 -6.86 -0.32
N THR A 106 11.28 -7.50 -1.45
CA THR A 106 11.03 -6.89 -2.77
C THR A 106 9.55 -6.51 -2.89
N ASN A 107 9.28 -5.27 -3.28
CA ASN A 107 7.94 -4.72 -3.58
C ASN A 107 7.25 -5.48 -4.74
N VAL A 108 7.91 -6.50 -5.23
CA VAL A 108 7.51 -7.30 -6.39
C VAL A 108 6.28 -8.16 -6.08
N ILE A 109 5.24 -7.96 -6.86
CA ILE A 109 4.01 -8.76 -6.81
C ILE A 109 4.19 -9.94 -7.77
N LYS A 110 4.12 -11.17 -7.23
CA LYS A 110 4.20 -12.39 -8.02
C LYS A 110 2.89 -13.16 -7.91
N ILE A 111 2.23 -13.35 -9.04
CA ILE A 111 0.96 -14.08 -9.16
C ILE A 111 1.12 -15.06 -10.31
N GLU A 112 1.43 -16.32 -10.00
CA GLU A 112 1.83 -17.35 -10.98
C GLU A 112 2.94 -16.83 -11.90
N ASP A 113 2.73 -16.80 -13.22
CA ASP A 113 3.69 -16.33 -14.22
C ASP A 113 3.72 -14.81 -14.40
N LEU A 114 2.82 -14.08 -13.73
CA LEU A 114 2.77 -12.62 -13.74
C LEU A 114 3.65 -12.07 -12.62
N VAL A 115 4.58 -11.20 -13.00
CA VAL A 115 5.44 -10.46 -12.06
C VAL A 115 5.28 -8.98 -12.33
N ILE A 116 4.93 -8.21 -11.31
CA ILE A 116 4.86 -6.75 -11.34
C ILE A 116 5.90 -6.24 -10.35
N ASP A 117 6.85 -5.48 -10.84
CA ASP A 117 7.88 -4.81 -10.05
C ASP A 117 7.59 -3.30 -10.04
N PRO A 118 7.03 -2.77 -8.93
CA PRO A 118 6.71 -1.35 -8.83
C PRO A 118 7.94 -0.45 -8.78
N ASP A 119 9.05 -0.94 -8.23
CA ASP A 119 10.28 -0.15 -8.06
C ASP A 119 10.97 0.08 -9.40
N GLU A 120 10.91 -0.91 -10.30
CA GLU A 120 11.44 -0.81 -11.67
C GLU A 120 10.37 -0.36 -12.70
N GLU A 121 9.12 -0.14 -12.29
CA GLU A 121 7.98 0.04 -13.19
C GLU A 121 7.92 -1.03 -14.29
N LYS A 122 8.12 -2.26 -13.91
CA LYS A 122 8.27 -3.39 -14.83
C LYS A 122 7.19 -4.44 -14.63
N ILE A 123 6.66 -4.95 -15.73
CA ILE A 123 5.73 -6.08 -15.73
C ILE A 123 6.29 -7.16 -16.63
N THR A 124 6.28 -8.40 -16.15
CA THR A 124 6.59 -9.56 -16.99
C THR A 124 5.51 -10.62 -16.87
N TYR A 125 5.22 -11.30 -17.96
CA TYR A 125 4.35 -12.48 -17.98
C TYR A 125 5.05 -13.60 -18.74
N LYS A 126 5.24 -14.75 -18.08
CA LYS A 126 6.01 -15.89 -18.63
C LYS A 126 7.40 -15.45 -19.13
N GLY A 127 8.03 -14.51 -18.45
CA GLY A 127 9.34 -13.97 -18.78
C GLY A 127 9.36 -12.95 -19.92
N GLN A 128 8.23 -12.60 -20.52
CA GLN A 128 8.11 -11.56 -21.54
C GLN A 128 7.77 -10.22 -20.91
N ASP A 129 8.50 -9.17 -21.28
CA ASP A 129 8.24 -7.80 -20.80
C ASP A 129 6.95 -7.24 -21.42
N ILE A 130 6.15 -6.53 -20.59
CA ILE A 130 4.91 -5.88 -21.00
C ILE A 130 5.09 -4.37 -20.86
N GLU A 131 4.97 -3.64 -21.96
CA GLU A 131 5.06 -2.18 -21.97
C GLU A 131 3.79 -1.52 -21.44
N LEU A 132 3.66 -1.42 -20.13
CA LEU A 132 2.63 -0.65 -19.46
C LEU A 132 3.30 0.30 -18.45
N LYS A 133 3.09 1.60 -18.59
CA LYS A 133 3.75 2.65 -17.80
C LYS A 133 2.74 3.69 -17.31
N GLY A 134 3.15 4.50 -16.31
CA GLY A 134 2.37 5.60 -15.77
C GLY A 134 1.06 5.15 -15.11
N LYS A 135 0.01 5.95 -15.18
CA LYS A 135 -1.26 5.68 -14.45
C LYS A 135 -1.89 4.31 -14.71
N PRO A 136 -1.88 3.72 -15.92
CA PRO A 136 -2.33 2.34 -16.13
C PRO A 136 -1.49 1.31 -15.37
N PHE A 137 -0.18 1.52 -15.24
CA PHE A 137 0.70 0.67 -14.44
C PHE A 137 0.35 0.78 -12.95
N GLU A 138 0.19 1.99 -12.42
CA GLU A 138 -0.21 2.25 -11.04
C GLU A 138 -1.57 1.62 -10.70
N VAL A 139 -2.57 1.77 -11.60
CA VAL A 139 -3.90 1.14 -11.45
C VAL A 139 -3.81 -0.38 -11.39
N LEU A 140 -3.04 -1.01 -12.30
CA LEU A 140 -2.84 -2.46 -12.31
C LEU A 140 -2.16 -2.93 -11.02
N THR A 141 -1.10 -2.26 -10.62
CA THR A 141 -0.32 -2.54 -9.40
C THR A 141 -1.21 -2.44 -8.17
N HIS A 142 -1.99 -1.37 -8.06
CA HIS A 142 -2.92 -1.17 -6.94
C HIS A 142 -3.96 -2.30 -6.87
N LEU A 143 -4.60 -2.62 -7.98
CA LEU A 143 -5.60 -3.68 -8.04
C LEU A 143 -4.99 -5.06 -7.75
N ALA A 144 -3.77 -5.34 -8.22
CA ALA A 144 -3.07 -6.60 -7.96
C ALA A 144 -2.70 -6.77 -6.47
N ARG A 145 -2.35 -5.67 -5.78
CA ARG A 145 -2.13 -5.67 -4.32
C ARG A 145 -3.40 -5.95 -3.51
N HIS A 146 -4.55 -5.53 -4.05
CA HIS A 146 -5.88 -5.77 -3.45
C HIS A 146 -6.62 -6.91 -4.18
N SER A 147 -5.91 -7.98 -4.54
CA SER A 147 -6.48 -9.15 -5.23
C SER A 147 -7.74 -9.66 -4.54
N ASP A 148 -8.72 -10.06 -5.36
CA ASP A 148 -10.04 -10.55 -4.94
C ASP A 148 -10.95 -9.48 -4.25
N GLN A 149 -10.47 -8.26 -4.00
CA GLN A 149 -11.27 -7.16 -3.46
C GLN A 149 -11.86 -6.31 -4.59
N ILE A 150 -13.04 -5.74 -4.34
CA ILE A 150 -13.64 -4.76 -5.25
C ILE A 150 -13.16 -3.38 -4.81
N VAL A 151 -12.44 -2.69 -5.68
CA VAL A 151 -11.97 -1.33 -5.46
C VAL A 151 -12.84 -0.38 -6.27
N SER A 152 -13.46 0.61 -5.63
CA SER A 152 -14.30 1.60 -6.30
C SER A 152 -13.47 2.57 -7.14
N LYS A 153 -14.13 3.32 -8.03
CA LYS A 153 -13.45 4.36 -8.81
C LYS A 153 -12.91 5.48 -7.94
N GLU A 154 -13.67 5.87 -6.95
CA GLU A 154 -13.27 6.89 -5.97
C GLU A 154 -12.03 6.45 -5.22
N GLN A 155 -12.00 5.21 -4.73
CA GLN A 155 -10.82 4.65 -4.06
C GLN A 155 -9.59 4.61 -4.97
N LEU A 156 -9.75 4.28 -6.26
CA LEU A 156 -8.66 4.32 -7.24
C LEU A 156 -8.16 5.74 -7.50
N LEU A 157 -9.06 6.72 -7.56
CA LEU A 157 -8.69 8.12 -7.70
C LEU A 157 -7.90 8.61 -6.50
N ASP A 158 -8.43 8.42 -5.30
CA ASP A 158 -7.79 8.82 -4.03
C ASP A 158 -6.44 8.13 -3.81
N ALA A 159 -6.29 6.89 -4.29
CA ALA A 159 -5.07 6.12 -4.11
C ALA A 159 -3.95 6.48 -5.08
N ILE A 160 -4.29 6.97 -6.30
CA ILE A 160 -3.35 7.02 -7.42
C ILE A 160 -3.13 8.45 -7.96
N TRP A 161 -4.09 9.35 -7.79
CA TRP A 161 -3.96 10.75 -8.22
C TRP A 161 -3.72 11.66 -7.03
N GLU A 162 -2.78 12.56 -7.17
CA GLU A 162 -2.43 13.53 -6.11
C GLU A 162 -3.57 14.51 -5.84
N GLU A 163 -4.27 14.93 -6.90
CA GLU A 163 -5.39 15.87 -6.86
C GLU A 163 -6.63 15.22 -7.50
N PRO A 164 -7.26 14.22 -6.83
CA PRO A 164 -8.36 13.44 -7.40
C PRO A 164 -9.58 14.28 -7.76
N GLU A 165 -9.79 15.40 -7.08
CA GLU A 165 -10.88 16.37 -7.36
C GLU A 165 -10.71 17.14 -8.67
N LEU A 166 -9.50 17.22 -9.23
CA LEU A 166 -9.21 17.92 -10.49
C LEU A 166 -9.36 17.02 -11.72
N VAL A 167 -9.54 15.71 -11.53
CA VAL A 167 -9.69 14.77 -12.64
C VAL A 167 -11.08 14.17 -12.69
N THR A 168 -11.53 13.84 -13.90
CA THR A 168 -12.81 13.16 -14.06
C THR A 168 -12.66 11.67 -13.83
N PRO A 169 -13.66 10.96 -13.25
CA PRO A 169 -13.62 9.51 -13.04
C PRO A 169 -13.38 8.68 -14.31
N ASN A 170 -13.53 9.27 -15.49
CA ASN A 170 -13.27 8.62 -16.77
C ASN A 170 -11.78 8.25 -16.99
N VAL A 171 -10.85 8.87 -16.23
CA VAL A 171 -9.42 8.50 -16.32
C VAL A 171 -9.18 7.05 -15.89
N ILE A 172 -10.02 6.53 -14.99
CA ILE A 172 -9.96 5.12 -14.56
C ILE A 172 -10.34 4.18 -15.71
N GLU A 173 -11.44 4.47 -16.44
CA GLU A 173 -11.86 3.67 -17.59
C GLU A 173 -10.78 3.67 -18.68
N VAL A 174 -10.14 4.82 -18.91
CA VAL A 174 -9.04 4.95 -19.86
C VAL A 174 -7.87 4.07 -19.43
N ALA A 175 -7.47 4.11 -18.16
CA ALA A 175 -6.39 3.27 -17.62
C ALA A 175 -6.71 1.78 -17.75
N ILE A 176 -7.92 1.35 -17.36
CA ILE A 176 -8.37 -0.04 -17.48
C ILE A 176 -8.37 -0.50 -18.95
N ASN A 177 -8.83 0.36 -19.86
CA ASN A 177 -8.82 0.04 -21.28
C ASN A 177 -7.39 -0.13 -21.82
N GLN A 178 -6.45 0.70 -21.39
CA GLN A 178 -5.04 0.57 -21.77
C GLN A 178 -4.44 -0.75 -21.24
N ILE A 179 -4.72 -1.14 -20.01
CA ILE A 179 -4.29 -2.44 -19.46
C ILE A 179 -4.82 -3.58 -20.33
N ARG A 180 -6.11 -3.59 -20.64
CA ARG A 180 -6.74 -4.61 -21.49
C ARG A 180 -6.16 -4.66 -22.91
N GLN A 181 -5.84 -3.50 -23.49
CA GLN A 181 -5.27 -3.44 -24.84
C GLN A 181 -3.81 -3.90 -24.89
N LYS A 182 -2.99 -3.47 -23.93
CA LYS A 182 -1.56 -3.73 -23.91
C LYS A 182 -1.16 -5.06 -23.28
N MET A 183 -2.00 -5.59 -22.41
CA MET A 183 -1.72 -6.80 -21.63
C MET A 183 -2.72 -7.92 -21.91
N ASP A 184 -4.01 -7.72 -21.58
CA ASP A 184 -4.98 -8.80 -21.60
C ASP A 184 -5.19 -9.39 -23.01
N LYS A 185 -5.40 -8.53 -24.00
CA LYS A 185 -5.64 -8.98 -25.40
C LYS A 185 -4.43 -9.68 -26.04
N PRO A 186 -3.20 -9.11 -26.02
CA PRO A 186 -2.04 -9.74 -26.64
C PRO A 186 -1.70 -11.09 -25.99
N LEU A 187 -1.92 -11.22 -24.69
CA LEU A 187 -1.57 -12.42 -23.93
C LEU A 187 -2.73 -13.41 -23.80
N ASN A 188 -3.91 -13.06 -24.30
CA ASN A 188 -5.15 -13.84 -24.17
C ASN A 188 -5.46 -14.21 -22.71
N ILE A 189 -5.34 -13.23 -21.81
CA ILE A 189 -5.63 -13.34 -20.38
C ILE A 189 -6.72 -12.33 -20.00
N SER A 190 -7.18 -12.39 -18.75
CA SER A 190 -8.06 -11.39 -18.16
C SER A 190 -7.57 -11.09 -16.75
N THR A 191 -7.07 -9.89 -16.54
CA THR A 191 -6.50 -9.46 -15.24
C THR A 191 -7.52 -8.69 -14.40
N ILE A 192 -8.42 -7.94 -15.04
CA ILE A 192 -9.35 -7.04 -14.34
C ILE A 192 -10.79 -7.29 -14.77
N GLU A 193 -11.62 -7.64 -13.79
CA GLU A 193 -13.06 -7.72 -13.91
C GLU A 193 -13.70 -6.36 -13.60
N THR A 194 -14.70 -5.97 -14.41
CA THR A 194 -15.57 -4.84 -14.09
C THR A 194 -16.77 -5.32 -13.29
N VAL A 195 -16.89 -4.88 -12.06
CA VAL A 195 -18.05 -5.15 -11.20
C VAL A 195 -19.01 -3.98 -11.32
N ARG A 196 -20.13 -4.20 -12.06
CA ARG A 196 -21.10 -3.15 -12.40
C ARG A 196 -21.53 -2.35 -11.16
N ARG A 197 -21.47 -1.03 -11.25
CA ARG A 197 -21.83 -0.05 -10.21
C ARG A 197 -21.01 -0.12 -8.93
N ARG A 198 -19.93 -0.93 -8.87
CA ARG A 198 -19.11 -1.10 -7.66
C ARG A 198 -17.64 -0.76 -7.89
N GLY A 199 -17.12 -0.97 -9.12
CA GLY A 199 -15.72 -0.70 -9.43
C GLY A 199 -15.04 -1.83 -10.18
N TYR A 200 -13.81 -2.13 -9.81
CA TYR A 200 -12.94 -3.10 -10.46
C TYR A 200 -12.35 -4.09 -9.46
N ARG A 201 -12.04 -5.29 -9.94
CA ARG A 201 -11.41 -6.32 -9.14
C ARG A 201 -10.30 -6.99 -9.95
N PHE A 202 -9.14 -7.18 -9.34
CA PHE A 202 -8.11 -8.03 -9.92
C PHE A 202 -8.54 -9.50 -9.80
N CYS A 203 -8.52 -10.23 -10.90
CA CYS A 203 -9.08 -11.60 -11.00
C CYS A 203 -8.16 -12.58 -11.74
N PHE A 204 -6.87 -12.33 -11.77
CA PHE A 204 -5.90 -13.21 -12.42
C PHE A 204 -5.15 -14.08 -11.39
N PRO A 205 -4.93 -15.40 -11.66
CA PRO A 205 -5.56 -16.15 -12.76
C PRO A 205 -7.06 -16.27 -12.54
N LYS A 206 -7.82 -16.31 -13.63
CA LYS A 206 -9.28 -16.45 -13.53
C LYS A 206 -9.60 -17.79 -12.87
N LYS A 207 -10.15 -17.75 -11.66
CA LYS A 207 -10.64 -18.97 -10.98
C LYS A 207 -11.77 -19.58 -11.83
N SER A 208 -11.63 -20.85 -12.17
CA SER A 208 -12.63 -21.63 -12.92
C SER A 208 -13.91 -21.77 -12.13
#